data_7250c2bbd485cbf4109b0eeaaa62421b
#
_entry.id   7250c2bbd485cbf4109b0eeaaa62421b
#
_cell.length_a   1.000
_cell.length_b   1.000
_cell.length_c   1.000
_cell.angle_alpha   90.00
_cell.angle_beta   90.00
_cell.angle_gamma   90.00
#
_symmetry.space_group_name_H-M   'P 1'
#
loop_
_entity.id
_entity.type
_entity.pdbx_description
1 polymer ?
#
loop_
_entity_poly.entity_id
_entity_poly.type
_entity_poly.pdbx_seq_one_letter_code
_entity_poly.pdbx_strand_id
1 'polypeptide(L)'
;SMDVVVDENQQSLAIGRGGQNVRLASDLTGWELNIMTDEAAAEKAEMEAQETRERLMEQLNIDSEVAGVLVEEGFLTPDEVAYVPLQELMDVEGFDEELVEQLRERARNYLDIREIAELEKTRPEDDLLGMDGMDEGTARLFASKGIRSMEELAECATDELVELTGIDEVRAGELIMIARAPWFAEAQ
;
A
#
# COMPACT_ATOMS: atom_id res chain seq x y z
N SER A 1 15.75 1.85 -5.70
CA SER A 1 16.37 2.54 -6.86
C SER A 1 16.84 3.92 -6.43
N MET A 2 17.76 4.50 -7.20
CA MET A 2 18.31 5.83 -6.99
C MET A 2 18.39 6.55 -8.34
N ASP A 3 17.84 7.75 -8.41
CA ASP A 3 17.95 8.59 -9.58
C ASP A 3 19.22 9.44 -9.50
N VAL A 4 20.00 9.45 -10.57
CA VAL A 4 21.24 10.20 -10.69
C VAL A 4 21.07 11.22 -11.80
N VAL A 5 21.09 12.48 -11.43
CA VAL A 5 20.92 13.60 -12.36
C VAL A 5 22.30 14.00 -12.91
N VAL A 6 22.38 14.13 -14.22
CA VAL A 6 23.60 14.51 -14.92
C VAL A 6 23.30 15.52 -16.02
N ASP A 7 24.27 16.35 -16.37
CA ASP A 7 24.15 17.22 -17.54
C ASP A 7 23.85 16.43 -18.82
N GLU A 8 23.02 16.95 -19.69
CA GLU A 8 22.64 16.33 -20.97
C GLU A 8 23.86 15.83 -21.76
N ASN A 9 24.93 16.63 -21.80
CA ASN A 9 26.18 16.29 -22.49
C ASN A 9 26.93 15.10 -21.87
N GLN A 10 26.65 14.77 -20.61
CA GLN A 10 27.33 13.71 -19.87
C GLN A 10 26.47 12.45 -19.72
N GLN A 11 25.20 12.50 -20.05
CA GLN A 11 24.27 11.38 -19.93
C GLN A 11 24.78 10.11 -20.63
N SER A 12 25.22 10.26 -21.89
CA SER A 12 25.77 9.13 -22.67
C SER A 12 27.03 8.53 -22.05
N LEU A 13 27.86 9.37 -21.40
CA LEU A 13 29.06 8.93 -20.69
C LEU A 13 28.73 8.21 -19.40
N ALA A 14 27.75 8.73 -18.64
CA ALA A 14 27.29 8.14 -17.39
C ALA A 14 26.62 6.77 -17.61
N ILE A 15 25.81 6.64 -18.65
CA ILE A 15 25.19 5.37 -19.06
C ILE A 15 26.28 4.41 -19.58
N GLY A 16 27.20 4.90 -20.39
CA GLY A 16 28.22 4.13 -21.05
C GLY A 16 27.71 3.30 -22.23
N ARG A 17 28.62 2.68 -22.96
CA ARG A 17 28.31 1.87 -24.15
C ARG A 17 27.48 0.65 -23.75
N GLY A 18 26.22 0.59 -24.21
CA GLY A 18 25.28 -0.49 -23.87
C GLY A 18 24.91 -0.54 -22.39
N GLY A 19 24.95 0.60 -21.69
CA GLY A 19 24.59 0.67 -20.26
C GLY A 19 25.66 0.15 -19.31
N GLN A 20 26.89 -0.02 -19.79
CA GLN A 20 27.97 -0.67 -19.02
C GLN A 20 28.35 0.10 -17.76
N ASN A 21 28.44 1.44 -17.83
CA ASN A 21 28.90 2.24 -16.71
C ASN A 21 27.81 2.27 -15.59
N VAL A 22 26.57 2.50 -15.95
CA VAL A 22 25.45 2.50 -14.97
C VAL A 22 25.28 1.13 -14.33
N ARG A 23 25.46 0.05 -15.11
CA ARG A 23 25.38 -1.31 -14.58
C ARG A 23 26.50 -1.61 -13.58
N LEU A 24 27.73 -1.26 -13.92
CA LEU A 24 28.88 -1.41 -13.01
C LEU A 24 28.71 -0.59 -11.73
N ALA A 25 28.20 0.63 -11.84
CA ALA A 25 27.91 1.46 -10.69
C ALA A 25 26.80 0.86 -9.83
N SER A 26 25.74 0.32 -10.43
CA SER A 26 24.68 -0.41 -9.73
C SER A 26 25.22 -1.65 -9.01
N ASP A 27 26.06 -2.45 -9.68
CA ASP A 27 26.67 -3.64 -9.10
C ASP A 27 27.60 -3.30 -7.90
N LEU A 28 28.33 -2.18 -7.99
CA LEU A 28 29.25 -1.73 -6.93
C LEU A 28 28.51 -1.15 -5.72
N THR A 29 27.39 -0.46 -5.94
CA THR A 29 26.63 0.23 -4.88
C THR A 29 25.53 -0.63 -4.27
N GLY A 30 25.08 -1.66 -4.99
CA GLY A 30 23.91 -2.44 -4.66
C GLY A 30 22.59 -1.69 -4.90
N TRP A 31 22.62 -0.52 -5.56
CA TRP A 31 21.46 0.27 -5.91
C TRP A 31 21.14 0.16 -7.40
N GLU A 32 19.87 0.07 -7.73
CA GLU A 32 19.44 0.26 -9.12
C GLU A 32 19.52 1.75 -9.46
N LEU A 33 20.44 2.11 -10.35
CA LEU A 33 20.71 3.49 -10.72
C LEU A 33 20.00 3.85 -12.03
N ASN A 34 19.19 4.92 -12.00
CA ASN A 34 18.56 5.51 -13.15
C ASN A 34 19.28 6.83 -13.48
N ILE A 35 19.87 6.91 -14.66
CA ILE A 35 20.56 8.13 -15.12
C ILE A 35 19.56 8.99 -15.90
N MET A 36 19.37 10.22 -15.46
CA MET A 36 18.48 11.17 -16.12
C MET A 36 19.12 12.55 -16.24
N THR A 37 18.61 13.37 -17.12
CA THR A 37 19.01 14.77 -17.26
C THR A 37 18.28 15.66 -16.26
N ASP A 38 18.77 16.88 -16.07
CA ASP A 38 18.09 17.90 -15.24
C ASP A 38 16.65 18.14 -15.72
N GLU A 39 16.44 18.20 -17.04
CA GLU A 39 15.12 18.38 -17.64
C GLU A 39 14.20 17.18 -17.34
N ALA A 40 14.67 15.96 -17.53
CA ALA A 40 13.90 14.75 -17.23
C ALA A 40 13.62 14.59 -15.72
N ALA A 41 14.54 15.03 -14.87
CA ALA A 41 14.33 15.04 -13.41
C ALA A 41 13.28 16.07 -13.01
N ALA A 42 13.27 17.26 -13.62
CA ALA A 42 12.26 18.29 -13.39
C ALA A 42 10.88 17.83 -13.87
N GLU A 43 10.76 17.26 -15.05
CA GLU A 43 9.51 16.69 -15.57
C GLU A 43 8.97 15.58 -14.66
N LYS A 44 9.86 14.68 -14.21
CA LYS A 44 9.48 13.62 -13.27
C LYS A 44 8.97 14.18 -11.95
N ALA A 45 9.67 15.16 -11.37
CA ALA A 45 9.28 15.80 -10.13
C ALA A 45 7.91 16.51 -10.26
N GLU A 46 7.65 17.16 -11.39
CA GLU A 46 6.37 17.81 -11.66
C GLU A 46 5.23 16.80 -11.80
N MET A 47 5.49 15.67 -12.49
CA MET A 47 4.51 14.58 -12.58
C MET A 47 4.21 13.97 -11.21
N GLU A 48 5.22 13.66 -10.39
CA GLU A 48 5.06 13.12 -9.05
C GLU A 48 4.30 14.09 -8.13
N ALA A 49 4.58 15.38 -8.22
CA ALA A 49 3.85 16.42 -7.49
C ALA A 49 2.38 16.49 -7.93
N GLN A 50 2.12 16.40 -9.23
CA GLN A 50 0.77 16.38 -9.77
C GLN A 50 -0.02 15.14 -9.32
N GLU A 51 0.57 13.96 -9.39
CA GLU A 51 -0.05 12.71 -8.93
C GLU A 51 -0.34 12.76 -7.42
N THR A 52 0.59 13.31 -6.64
CA THR A 52 0.41 13.49 -5.20
C THR A 52 -0.73 14.46 -4.89
N ARG A 53 -0.81 15.57 -5.63
CA ARG A 53 -1.90 16.54 -5.52
C ARG A 53 -3.25 15.92 -5.82
N GLU A 54 -3.37 15.19 -6.92
CA GLU A 54 -4.61 14.49 -7.29
C GLU A 54 -5.03 13.46 -6.25
N ARG A 55 -4.08 12.73 -5.71
CA ARG A 55 -4.31 11.75 -4.64
C ARG A 55 -4.80 12.42 -3.36
N LEU A 56 -4.18 13.53 -2.92
CA LEU A 56 -4.63 14.28 -1.74
C LEU A 56 -6.02 14.89 -1.94
N MET A 57 -6.33 15.40 -3.13
CA MET A 57 -7.66 15.90 -3.47
C MET A 57 -8.73 14.82 -3.29
N GLU A 58 -8.46 13.61 -3.75
CA GLU A 58 -9.38 12.48 -3.63
C GLU A 58 -9.51 11.98 -2.18
N GLN A 59 -8.37 11.83 -1.49
CA GLN A 59 -8.32 11.28 -0.14
C GLN A 59 -8.89 12.21 0.92
N LEU A 60 -8.63 13.51 0.81
CA LEU A 60 -9.09 14.52 1.77
C LEU A 60 -10.35 15.28 1.31
N ASN A 61 -10.82 15.00 0.10
CA ASN A 61 -11.93 15.72 -0.54
C ASN A 61 -11.73 17.26 -0.49
N ILE A 62 -10.57 17.71 -0.97
CA ILE A 62 -10.14 19.11 -1.03
C ILE A 62 -9.99 19.56 -2.47
N ASP A 63 -9.97 20.86 -2.69
CA ASP A 63 -9.73 21.42 -4.01
C ASP A 63 -8.24 21.41 -4.41
N SER A 64 -7.98 21.68 -5.70
CA SER A 64 -6.63 21.63 -6.26
C SER A 64 -5.70 22.72 -5.71
N GLU A 65 -6.24 23.84 -5.25
CA GLU A 65 -5.46 24.94 -4.69
C GLU A 65 -4.89 24.55 -3.34
N VAL A 66 -5.74 24.06 -2.43
CA VAL A 66 -5.33 23.57 -1.10
C VAL A 66 -4.39 22.37 -1.21
N ALA A 67 -4.68 21.41 -2.10
CA ALA A 67 -3.80 20.27 -2.33
C ALA A 67 -2.44 20.68 -2.89
N GLY A 68 -2.40 21.68 -3.78
CA GLY A 68 -1.16 22.25 -4.32
C GLY A 68 -0.28 22.84 -3.23
N VAL A 69 -0.85 23.67 -2.36
CA VAL A 69 -0.13 24.29 -1.24
C VAL A 69 0.40 23.22 -0.27
N LEU A 70 -0.40 22.18 0.05
CA LEU A 70 0.06 21.07 0.91
C LEU A 70 1.28 20.36 0.31
N VAL A 71 1.27 20.08 -0.99
CA VAL A 71 2.40 19.41 -1.67
C VAL A 71 3.64 20.33 -1.69
N GLU A 72 3.49 21.63 -1.94
CA GLU A 72 4.58 22.61 -1.93
C GLU A 72 5.23 22.73 -0.55
N GLU A 73 4.45 22.66 0.52
CA GLU A 73 4.92 22.69 1.91
C GLU A 73 5.43 21.31 2.40
N GLY A 74 5.35 20.27 1.57
CA GLY A 74 5.91 18.95 1.85
C GLY A 74 4.94 17.99 2.55
N PHE A 75 3.67 18.31 2.65
CA PHE A 75 2.63 17.39 3.14
C PHE A 75 2.14 16.50 2.01
N LEU A 76 2.66 15.28 1.94
CA LEU A 76 2.44 14.38 0.83
C LEU A 76 1.40 13.27 1.12
N THR A 77 1.02 13.12 2.39
CA THR A 77 0.13 12.05 2.85
C THR A 77 -0.93 12.56 3.84
N PRO A 78 -2.12 11.91 3.89
CA PRO A 78 -3.12 12.21 4.92
C PRO A 78 -2.62 12.00 6.35
N ASP A 79 -1.71 11.06 6.57
CA ASP A 79 -1.09 10.79 7.88
C ASP A 79 -0.32 12.02 8.37
N GLU A 80 0.48 12.65 7.51
CA GLU A 80 1.21 13.89 7.83
C GLU A 80 0.24 15.01 8.21
N VAL A 81 -0.81 15.24 7.43
CA VAL A 81 -1.82 16.28 7.70
C VAL A 81 -2.57 16.01 9.02
N ALA A 82 -2.87 14.75 9.34
CA ALA A 82 -3.60 14.38 10.56
C ALA A 82 -2.80 14.56 11.84
N TYR A 83 -1.49 14.26 11.80
CA TYR A 83 -0.64 14.15 13.00
C TYR A 83 0.40 15.25 13.17
N VAL A 84 0.68 16.05 12.15
CA VAL A 84 1.58 17.21 12.29
C VAL A 84 1.09 18.19 13.37
N PRO A 85 1.97 18.89 14.09
CA PRO A 85 1.57 19.95 15.00
C PRO A 85 0.69 20.99 14.30
N LEU A 86 -0.38 21.45 14.98
CA LEU A 86 -1.32 22.43 14.43
C LEU A 86 -0.61 23.69 13.93
N GLN A 87 0.43 24.09 14.63
CA GLN A 87 1.22 25.30 14.34
C GLN A 87 1.88 25.22 12.96
N GLU A 88 2.38 24.06 12.56
CA GLU A 88 3.04 23.90 11.26
C GLU A 88 2.07 24.06 10.09
N LEU A 89 0.82 23.60 10.23
CA LEU A 89 -0.23 23.82 9.24
C LEU A 89 -0.74 25.28 9.26
N MET A 90 -0.72 25.94 10.41
CA MET A 90 -1.10 27.36 10.54
C MET A 90 -0.02 28.31 10.02
N ASP A 91 1.23 27.89 9.96
CA ASP A 91 2.34 28.67 9.39
C ASP A 91 2.32 28.64 7.84
N VAL A 92 1.50 27.79 7.25
CA VAL A 92 1.30 27.70 5.79
C VAL A 92 0.56 28.94 5.30
N GLU A 93 1.09 29.62 4.30
CA GLU A 93 0.49 30.81 3.74
C GLU A 93 -0.88 30.53 3.12
N GLY A 94 -1.89 31.27 3.54
CA GLY A 94 -3.26 31.14 3.07
C GLY A 94 -4.12 30.16 3.87
N PHE A 95 -3.57 29.49 4.91
CA PHE A 95 -4.33 28.63 5.79
C PHE A 95 -4.78 29.39 7.04
N ASP A 96 -6.06 29.34 7.34
CA ASP A 96 -6.64 29.82 8.60
C ASP A 96 -6.95 28.65 9.55
N GLU A 97 -7.26 28.98 10.79
CA GLU A 97 -7.55 27.98 11.83
C GLU A 97 -8.72 27.07 11.45
N GLU A 98 -9.76 27.63 10.81
CA GLU A 98 -10.95 26.86 10.41
C GLU A 98 -10.61 25.85 9.31
N LEU A 99 -9.83 26.25 8.30
CA LEU A 99 -9.38 25.38 7.22
C LEU A 99 -8.46 24.27 7.76
N VAL A 100 -7.53 24.62 8.64
CA VAL A 100 -6.60 23.66 9.25
C VAL A 100 -7.35 22.61 10.09
N GLU A 101 -8.34 23.03 10.88
CA GLU A 101 -9.18 22.07 11.63
C GLU A 101 -9.97 21.13 10.70
N GLN A 102 -10.56 21.67 9.63
CA GLN A 102 -11.28 20.89 8.64
C GLN A 102 -10.35 19.89 7.91
N LEU A 103 -9.14 20.30 7.53
CA LEU A 103 -8.16 19.44 6.89
C LEU A 103 -7.77 18.26 7.79
N ARG A 104 -7.50 18.56 9.07
CA ARG A 104 -7.14 17.52 10.05
C ARG A 104 -8.30 16.55 10.33
N GLU A 105 -9.52 17.06 10.43
CA GLU A 105 -10.70 16.22 10.60
C GLU A 105 -10.90 15.28 9.39
N ARG A 106 -10.80 15.81 8.18
CA ARG A 106 -10.90 15.01 6.95
C ARG A 106 -9.79 13.97 6.85
N ALA A 107 -8.55 14.35 7.19
CA ALA A 107 -7.43 13.42 7.21
C ALA A 107 -7.63 12.28 8.21
N ARG A 108 -8.07 12.58 9.44
CA ARG A 108 -8.40 11.56 10.44
C ARG A 108 -9.55 10.65 9.99
N ASN A 109 -10.63 11.22 9.48
CA ASN A 109 -11.75 10.44 8.98
C ASN A 109 -11.33 9.49 7.85
N TYR A 110 -10.47 9.95 6.93
CA TYR A 110 -9.92 9.10 5.88
C TYR A 110 -9.10 7.95 6.44
N LEU A 111 -8.25 8.22 7.44
CA LEU A 111 -7.42 7.19 8.09
C LEU A 111 -8.27 6.18 8.86
N ASP A 112 -9.29 6.62 9.58
CA ASP A 112 -10.23 5.76 10.30
C ASP A 112 -11.00 4.84 9.35
N ILE A 113 -11.50 5.38 8.22
CA ILE A 113 -12.18 4.60 7.18
C ILE A 113 -11.22 3.58 6.55
N ARG A 114 -9.98 3.97 6.28
CA ARG A 114 -8.94 3.08 5.75
C ARG A 114 -8.64 1.94 6.72
N GLU A 115 -8.48 2.25 8.01
CA GLU A 115 -8.23 1.25 9.06
C GLU A 115 -9.40 0.27 9.19
N ILE A 116 -10.63 0.76 9.19
CA ILE A 116 -11.84 -0.09 9.22
C ILE A 116 -11.89 -0.99 7.98
N ALA A 117 -11.63 -0.44 6.79
CA ALA A 117 -11.61 -1.22 5.55
C ALA A 117 -10.54 -2.31 5.54
N GLU A 118 -9.35 -2.04 6.09
CA GLU A 118 -8.30 -3.05 6.24
C GLU A 118 -8.68 -4.14 7.27
N LEU A 119 -9.31 -3.74 8.39
CA LEU A 119 -9.83 -4.70 9.38
C LEU A 119 -10.93 -5.59 8.79
N GLU A 120 -11.81 -5.01 7.97
CA GLU A 120 -12.86 -5.78 7.27
C GLU A 120 -12.28 -6.76 6.24
N LYS A 121 -11.22 -6.37 5.51
CA LYS A 121 -10.52 -7.26 4.58
C LYS A 121 -9.88 -8.47 5.26
N THR A 122 -9.46 -8.31 6.51
CA THR A 122 -8.80 -9.37 7.30
C THR A 122 -9.77 -10.07 8.25
N ARG A 123 -11.06 -9.73 8.20
CA ARG A 123 -12.09 -10.38 9.02
C ARG A 123 -12.51 -11.70 8.35
N PRO A 124 -12.47 -12.83 9.09
CA PRO A 124 -13.03 -14.08 8.59
C PRO A 124 -14.57 -13.97 8.46
N GLU A 125 -15.11 -14.61 7.47
CA GLU A 125 -16.55 -14.71 7.24
C GLU A 125 -17.22 -15.66 8.25
N ASP A 126 -18.52 -15.52 8.44
CA ASP A 126 -19.26 -16.30 9.46
C ASP A 126 -19.29 -17.80 9.13
N ASP A 127 -19.21 -18.19 7.85
CA ASP A 127 -19.13 -19.57 7.40
C ASP A 127 -17.81 -20.24 7.79
N LEU A 128 -16.67 -19.51 7.67
CA LEU A 128 -15.37 -19.98 8.11
C LEU A 128 -15.31 -20.08 9.64
N LEU A 129 -15.87 -19.10 10.36
CA LEU A 129 -15.93 -19.10 11.83
C LEU A 129 -16.83 -20.22 12.38
N GLY A 130 -17.92 -20.54 11.67
CA GLY A 130 -18.85 -21.60 12.04
C GLY A 130 -18.46 -23.01 11.62
N MET A 131 -17.35 -23.16 10.93
CA MET A 131 -16.89 -24.46 10.41
C MET A 131 -16.40 -25.36 11.54
N ASP A 132 -16.76 -26.65 11.49
CA ASP A 132 -16.29 -27.65 12.44
C ASP A 132 -14.75 -27.74 12.48
N GLY A 133 -14.20 -27.69 13.69
CA GLY A 133 -12.74 -27.73 13.90
C GLY A 133 -12.01 -26.41 13.70
N MET A 134 -12.74 -25.34 13.32
CA MET A 134 -12.19 -23.99 13.23
C MET A 134 -12.29 -23.27 14.58
N ASP A 135 -11.20 -22.68 15.02
CA ASP A 135 -11.18 -21.76 16.14
C ASP A 135 -10.99 -20.31 15.65
N GLU A 136 -11.42 -19.33 16.46
CA GLU A 136 -11.37 -17.92 16.09
C GLU A 136 -9.94 -17.44 15.77
N GLY A 137 -8.93 -17.95 16.48
CA GLY A 137 -7.52 -17.61 16.24
C GLY A 137 -7.03 -18.10 14.87
N THR A 138 -7.36 -19.36 14.53
CA THR A 138 -7.03 -19.95 13.22
C THR A 138 -7.80 -19.27 12.09
N ALA A 139 -9.09 -18.96 12.27
CA ALA A 139 -9.87 -18.23 11.27
C ALA A 139 -9.31 -16.84 10.99
N ARG A 140 -8.91 -16.09 12.03
CA ARG A 140 -8.25 -14.80 11.87
C ARG A 140 -6.88 -14.91 11.19
N LEU A 141 -6.11 -15.95 11.50
CA LEU A 141 -4.84 -16.23 10.84
C LEU A 141 -5.06 -16.45 9.34
N PHE A 142 -6.05 -17.26 8.97
CA PHE A 142 -6.40 -17.55 7.59
C PHE A 142 -6.86 -16.27 6.87
N ALA A 143 -7.75 -15.50 7.47
CA ALA A 143 -8.23 -14.24 6.91
C ALA A 143 -7.10 -13.24 6.70
N SER A 144 -6.10 -13.17 7.59
CA SER A 144 -4.90 -12.34 7.41
C SER A 144 -4.03 -12.74 6.23
N LYS A 145 -4.19 -13.97 5.74
CA LYS A 145 -3.50 -14.52 4.56
C LYS A 145 -4.36 -14.52 3.29
N GLY A 146 -5.56 -13.94 3.37
CA GLY A 146 -6.47 -13.82 2.24
C GLY A 146 -7.51 -14.94 2.15
N ILE A 147 -7.53 -15.91 3.08
CA ILE A 147 -8.49 -16.99 3.14
C ILE A 147 -9.58 -16.62 4.17
N ARG A 148 -10.69 -16.06 3.69
CA ARG A 148 -11.72 -15.46 4.55
C ARG A 148 -12.99 -16.28 4.67
N SER A 149 -13.25 -17.12 3.65
CA SER A 149 -14.45 -17.94 3.56
C SER A 149 -14.12 -19.44 3.55
N MET A 150 -15.13 -20.26 3.82
CA MET A 150 -15.02 -21.70 3.73
C MET A 150 -14.75 -22.16 2.27
N GLU A 151 -15.27 -21.43 1.28
CA GLU A 151 -15.04 -21.70 -0.14
C GLU A 151 -13.58 -21.50 -0.53
N GLU A 152 -12.98 -20.34 -0.13
CA GLU A 152 -11.57 -20.06 -0.37
C GLU A 152 -10.65 -21.08 0.29
N LEU A 153 -10.99 -21.54 1.50
CA LEU A 153 -10.27 -22.62 2.18
C LEU A 153 -10.39 -23.95 1.43
N ALA A 154 -11.57 -24.27 0.88
CA ALA A 154 -11.80 -25.48 0.11
C ALA A 154 -11.00 -25.50 -1.19
N GLU A 155 -10.70 -24.35 -1.79
CA GLU A 155 -9.87 -24.23 -3.00
C GLU A 155 -8.38 -24.41 -2.74
N CYS A 156 -7.92 -24.15 -1.51
CA CYS A 156 -6.51 -24.26 -1.14
C CYS A 156 -5.97 -25.69 -1.25
N ALA A 157 -4.69 -25.80 -1.62
CA ALA A 157 -3.93 -27.04 -1.45
C ALA A 157 -3.35 -27.13 -0.03
N THR A 158 -3.17 -28.36 0.49
CA THR A 158 -2.68 -28.56 1.87
C THR A 158 -1.28 -27.98 2.08
N ASP A 159 -0.39 -28.18 1.13
CA ASP A 159 0.98 -27.67 1.12
C ASP A 159 1.01 -26.12 1.06
N GLU A 160 0.16 -25.53 0.25
CA GLU A 160 0.00 -24.08 0.16
C GLU A 160 -0.49 -23.49 1.49
N LEU A 161 -1.50 -24.11 2.11
CA LEU A 161 -2.05 -23.66 3.39
C LEU A 161 -1.01 -23.73 4.51
N VAL A 162 -0.21 -24.80 4.55
CA VAL A 162 0.91 -24.94 5.51
C VAL A 162 1.97 -23.88 5.29
N GLU A 163 2.35 -23.61 4.05
CA GLU A 163 3.36 -22.58 3.72
C GLU A 163 2.90 -21.17 4.10
N LEU A 164 1.64 -20.84 3.82
CA LEU A 164 1.06 -19.52 4.10
C LEU A 164 0.83 -19.26 5.59
N THR A 165 0.42 -20.27 6.34
CA THR A 165 -0.09 -20.09 7.71
C THR A 165 0.80 -20.71 8.79
N GLY A 166 1.65 -21.67 8.43
CA GLY A 166 2.52 -22.39 9.36
C GLY A 166 1.79 -23.39 10.24
N ILE A 167 0.53 -23.77 9.94
CA ILE A 167 -0.20 -24.81 10.67
C ILE A 167 0.31 -26.19 10.30
N ASP A 168 0.01 -27.19 11.15
CA ASP A 168 0.36 -28.58 10.92
C ASP A 168 -0.35 -29.15 9.68
N GLU A 169 0.37 -29.96 8.88
CA GLU A 169 -0.11 -30.53 7.61
C GLU A 169 -1.36 -31.41 7.78
N VAL A 170 -1.43 -32.17 8.88
CA VAL A 170 -2.59 -33.03 9.17
C VAL A 170 -3.81 -32.16 9.44
N ARG A 171 -3.65 -31.13 10.28
CA ARG A 171 -4.71 -30.19 10.59
C ARG A 171 -5.16 -29.40 9.37
N ALA A 172 -4.23 -28.96 8.53
CA ALA A 172 -4.54 -28.30 7.26
C ALA A 172 -5.42 -29.18 6.36
N GLY A 173 -5.03 -30.44 6.19
CA GLY A 173 -5.80 -31.41 5.41
C GLY A 173 -7.21 -31.66 5.98
N GLU A 174 -7.34 -31.79 7.31
CA GLU A 174 -8.64 -31.98 7.97
C GLU A 174 -9.56 -30.77 7.72
N LEU A 175 -9.08 -29.56 7.91
CA LEU A 175 -9.86 -28.33 7.70
C LEU A 175 -10.30 -28.16 6.25
N ILE A 176 -9.41 -28.43 5.28
CA ILE A 176 -9.75 -28.40 3.85
C ILE A 176 -10.81 -29.45 3.50
N MET A 177 -10.73 -30.65 4.07
CA MET A 177 -11.72 -31.68 3.82
C MET A 177 -13.08 -31.32 4.38
N ILE A 178 -13.15 -30.71 5.55
CA ILE A 178 -14.39 -30.19 6.13
C ILE A 178 -14.96 -29.08 5.26
N ALA A 179 -14.12 -28.15 4.80
CA ALA A 179 -14.52 -27.06 3.91
C ALA A 179 -15.08 -27.57 2.57
N ARG A 180 -14.58 -28.70 2.06
CA ARG A 180 -15.06 -29.36 0.82
C ARG A 180 -16.31 -30.21 1.01
N ALA A 181 -16.71 -30.50 2.24
CA ALA A 181 -17.87 -31.37 2.50
C ALA A 181 -19.16 -30.94 1.78
N PRO A 182 -19.52 -29.65 1.67
CA PRO A 182 -20.68 -29.21 0.90
C PRO A 182 -20.60 -29.58 -0.59
N TRP A 183 -19.43 -29.54 -1.21
CA TRP A 183 -19.24 -29.87 -2.63
C TRP A 183 -19.60 -31.33 -2.94
N PHE A 184 -19.32 -32.22 -2.00
CA PHE A 184 -19.67 -33.64 -2.14
C PHE A 184 -21.16 -33.94 -1.84
N ALA A 185 -21.82 -33.07 -1.04
CA ALA A 185 -23.23 -33.18 -0.74
C ALA A 185 -24.12 -32.76 -1.93
N GLU A 186 -23.70 -31.78 -2.72
CA GLU A 186 -24.41 -31.34 -3.93
C GLU A 186 -24.24 -32.26 -5.13
N ALA A 187 -23.24 -33.15 -5.11
CA ALA A 187 -22.95 -34.06 -6.21
C ALA A 187 -23.74 -35.38 -6.18
N GLN A 188 -24.67 -35.57 -5.23
CA GLN A 188 -25.60 -36.69 -5.11
C GLN A 188 -27.03 -36.28 -5.49
#